data_bf75901368ed9f48b6304280b17de0cd
#
_entry.id   bf75901368ed9f48b6304280b17de0cd
#
_cell.length_a   1.000
_cell.length_b   1.000
_cell.length_c   1.000
_cell.angle_alpha   90.00
_cell.angle_beta   90.00
_cell.angle_gamma   90.00
#
_symmetry.space_group_name_H-M   'P 1'
#
loop_
_entity.id
_entity.type
_entity.pdbx_description
1 polymer ?
#
loop_
_entity_poly.entity_id
_entity_poly.type
_entity_poly.pdbx_seq_one_letter_code
_entity_poly.pdbx_strand_id
1 'polypeptide(L)'
;MIVDCHTHLWAPEHLGPPFVDEVRGRGGSRPDLTSDPEAHRAGTATADRVCVFAFWAPRIGVRVPNDYVAEYVRSDPQRLIGYASLDPTDGGALAELDRAAQELGLRGLKLVPTYQGYHPLDERALPVYRRAEELAVPVTFHFGTTPHPLAELEYARPIHVDELARSFPGLRIVIAHVAHPWEAEALVVCRKHAHVYADVSALVYRPFQLYHTLRLASEYGVDGKLLLGSDFPWLTTADEMAGLRRLCSPDTGVGPPLPEALVEGIVNRETLTLLGLD
;
A
#
# COMPACT_ATOMS: atom_id res chain seq x y z
N MET A 1 -19.50 1.17 -0.92
CA MET A 1 -18.73 0.26 -0.04
C MET A 1 -17.35 0.88 0.17
N ILE A 2 -16.96 1.08 1.42
CA ILE A 2 -15.65 1.64 1.78
C ILE A 2 -14.63 0.51 1.88
N VAL A 3 -13.59 0.57 1.05
CA VAL A 3 -12.49 -0.42 1.06
C VAL A 3 -11.21 0.29 1.47
N ASP A 4 -10.64 -0.09 2.60
CA ASP A 4 -9.28 0.32 2.98
C ASP A 4 -8.28 -0.66 2.40
N CYS A 5 -7.60 -0.25 1.33
CA CYS A 5 -6.73 -1.14 0.58
C CYS A 5 -5.29 -1.21 1.11
N HIS A 6 -4.96 -0.51 2.21
CA HIS A 6 -3.60 -0.46 2.72
C HIS A 6 -3.60 -0.36 4.26
N THR A 7 -3.42 -1.50 4.92
CA THR A 7 -3.26 -1.55 6.38
C THR A 7 -2.20 -2.58 6.76
N HIS A 8 -1.57 -2.37 7.90
CA HIS A 8 -0.58 -3.29 8.45
C HIS A 8 -1.09 -3.94 9.74
N LEU A 9 -0.69 -5.18 9.95
CA LEU A 9 -0.92 -5.93 11.17
C LEU A 9 0.42 -6.50 11.66
N TRP A 10 0.76 -6.32 12.93
CA TRP A 10 1.93 -6.93 13.54
C TRP A 10 1.77 -7.06 15.06
N ALA A 11 2.58 -7.94 15.64
CA ALA A 11 2.83 -7.98 17.07
C ALA A 11 4.19 -7.30 17.38
N PRO A 12 4.43 -6.85 18.61
CA PRO A 12 5.67 -6.16 18.97
C PRO A 12 6.95 -6.94 18.62
N GLU A 13 6.94 -8.25 18.74
CA GLU A 13 8.06 -9.14 18.42
C GLU A 13 8.41 -9.19 16.93
N HIS A 14 7.50 -8.76 16.06
CA HIS A 14 7.74 -8.70 14.61
C HIS A 14 8.57 -7.48 14.20
N LEU A 15 8.72 -6.49 15.11
CA LEU A 15 9.40 -5.23 14.85
C LEU A 15 10.71 -5.16 15.63
N GLY A 16 11.82 -5.27 14.92
CA GLY A 16 13.15 -5.14 15.52
C GLY A 16 13.57 -3.69 15.76
N PRO A 17 14.60 -3.50 16.63
CA PRO A 17 15.10 -2.17 17.00
C PRO A 17 15.41 -1.25 15.81
N PRO A 18 16.03 -1.69 14.71
CA PRO A 18 16.36 -0.79 13.59
C PRO A 18 15.13 -0.05 13.03
N PHE A 19 14.00 -0.75 12.92
CA PHE A 19 12.75 -0.14 12.46
C PHE A 19 12.11 0.74 13.52
N VAL A 20 12.01 0.21 14.74
CA VAL A 20 11.35 0.91 15.87
C VAL A 20 12.07 2.20 16.23
N ASP A 21 13.40 2.16 16.30
CA ASP A 21 14.21 3.32 16.66
C ASP A 21 14.14 4.42 15.58
N GLU A 22 14.15 4.03 14.32
CA GLU A 22 14.03 4.96 13.21
C GLU A 22 12.66 5.65 13.18
N VAL A 23 11.58 4.90 13.34
CA VAL A 23 10.23 5.47 13.38
C VAL A 23 10.05 6.39 14.59
N ARG A 24 10.60 6.01 15.76
CA ARG A 24 10.55 6.81 16.99
C ARG A 24 11.47 8.03 16.99
N GLY A 25 12.59 7.97 16.26
CA GLY A 25 13.58 9.05 16.18
C GLY A 25 13.13 10.29 15.41
N ARG A 26 12.01 10.23 14.70
CA ARG A 26 11.56 11.31 13.82
C ARG A 26 10.60 12.26 14.50
N GLY A 27 11.16 13.35 14.91
CA GLY A 27 10.57 14.67 15.20
C GLY A 27 9.09 14.76 15.60
N GLY A 28 8.83 15.06 16.84
CA GLY A 28 7.64 15.74 17.33
C GLY A 28 6.55 14.84 17.91
N SER A 29 5.91 13.97 17.18
CA SER A 29 4.95 12.99 17.69
C SER A 29 5.41 11.59 17.35
N ARG A 30 5.67 10.78 18.36
CA ARG A 30 5.97 9.35 18.18
C ARG A 30 4.71 8.67 17.69
N PRO A 31 4.67 8.07 16.49
CA PRO A 31 3.51 7.30 16.10
C PRO A 31 3.34 6.12 17.07
N ASP A 32 2.11 5.84 17.42
CA ASP A 32 1.77 4.58 18.09
C ASP A 32 1.86 3.46 17.08
N LEU A 33 2.83 2.57 17.25
CA LEU A 33 3.02 1.42 16.36
C LEU A 33 2.17 0.21 16.76
N THR A 34 1.20 0.39 17.67
CA THR A 34 0.31 -0.70 18.07
C THR A 34 -0.60 -1.07 16.91
N SER A 35 -0.43 -2.29 16.42
CA SER A 35 -1.23 -2.84 15.30
C SER A 35 -1.53 -4.33 15.50
N ASP A 36 -1.83 -4.70 16.75
CA ASP A 36 -2.36 -6.02 17.06
C ASP A 36 -3.81 -6.17 16.53
N PRO A 37 -4.42 -7.36 16.59
CA PRO A 37 -5.76 -7.60 16.10
C PRO A 37 -6.85 -6.69 16.68
N GLU A 38 -6.74 -6.25 17.94
CA GLU A 38 -7.72 -5.37 18.57
C GLU A 38 -7.58 -3.93 18.07
N ALA A 39 -6.36 -3.40 18.10
CA ALA A 39 -6.05 -2.06 17.59
C ALA A 39 -6.38 -1.93 16.10
N HIS A 40 -6.04 -2.95 15.30
CA HIS A 40 -6.35 -2.96 13.88
C HIS A 40 -7.86 -2.92 13.61
N ARG A 41 -8.66 -3.74 14.33
CA ARG A 41 -10.13 -3.67 14.19
C ARG A 41 -10.69 -2.30 14.53
N ALA A 42 -10.19 -1.70 15.62
CA ALA A 42 -10.63 -0.38 16.05
C ALA A 42 -10.24 0.71 15.03
N GLY A 43 -8.99 0.71 14.56
CA GLY A 43 -8.47 1.72 13.62
C GLY A 43 -9.09 1.64 12.23
N THR A 44 -9.60 0.47 11.83
CA THR A 44 -10.23 0.26 10.52
C THR A 44 -11.75 0.13 10.59
N ALA A 45 -12.37 0.43 11.73
CA ALA A 45 -13.79 0.15 11.99
C ALA A 45 -14.78 0.80 10.99
N THR A 46 -14.38 1.88 10.33
CA THR A 46 -15.22 2.60 9.35
C THR A 46 -15.15 2.00 7.93
N ALA A 47 -14.27 1.03 7.67
CA ALA A 47 -14.20 0.35 6.39
C ALA A 47 -15.07 -0.91 6.37
N ASP A 48 -15.79 -1.13 5.27
CA ASP A 48 -16.56 -2.35 5.02
C ASP A 48 -15.64 -3.54 4.71
N ARG A 49 -14.56 -3.29 3.98
CA ARG A 49 -13.54 -4.29 3.61
C ARG A 49 -12.15 -3.71 3.85
N VAL A 50 -11.20 -4.54 4.26
CA VAL A 50 -9.85 -4.11 4.63
C VAL A 50 -8.81 -5.07 4.08
N CYS A 51 -7.83 -4.55 3.35
CA CYS A 51 -6.63 -5.29 2.97
C CYS A 51 -5.59 -5.22 4.09
N VAL A 52 -5.18 -6.38 4.58
CA VAL A 52 -4.29 -6.54 5.74
C VAL A 52 -2.95 -7.11 5.26
N PHE A 53 -1.88 -6.37 5.46
CA PHE A 53 -0.56 -6.72 4.93
C PHE A 53 0.30 -7.42 5.97
N ALA A 54 0.88 -8.55 5.58
CA ALA A 54 2.15 -8.99 6.13
C ALA A 54 3.24 -8.02 5.69
N PHE A 55 4.38 -8.00 6.41
CA PHE A 55 5.48 -7.12 6.08
C PHE A 55 6.83 -7.83 6.34
N TRP A 56 7.46 -8.26 5.25
CA TRP A 56 8.72 -9.00 5.32
C TRP A 56 9.87 -8.17 4.79
N ALA A 57 10.61 -7.53 5.70
CA ALA A 57 11.78 -6.71 5.41
C ALA A 57 12.86 -6.92 6.50
N PRO A 58 13.49 -8.12 6.56
CA PRO A 58 14.46 -8.47 7.60
C PRO A 58 15.64 -7.51 7.71
N ARG A 59 16.04 -6.88 6.59
CA ARG A 59 17.14 -5.91 6.52
C ARG A 59 16.92 -4.70 7.44
N ILE A 60 15.66 -4.28 7.62
CA ILE A 60 15.29 -3.19 8.51
C ILE A 60 14.67 -3.67 9.83
N GLY A 61 14.70 -4.97 10.10
CA GLY A 61 14.20 -5.56 11.34
C GLY A 61 12.71 -5.88 11.37
N VAL A 62 11.98 -5.82 10.24
CA VAL A 62 10.55 -6.18 10.20
C VAL A 62 10.40 -7.61 9.70
N ARG A 63 9.65 -8.43 10.46
CA ARG A 63 9.40 -9.85 10.15
C ARG A 63 8.00 -10.25 10.55
N VAL A 64 7.00 -9.77 9.83
CA VAL A 64 5.60 -10.16 10.04
C VAL A 64 5.32 -11.43 9.23
N PRO A 65 5.05 -12.58 9.88
CA PRO A 65 4.80 -13.83 9.16
C PRO A 65 3.47 -13.81 8.39
N ASN A 66 3.45 -14.46 7.23
CA ASN A 66 2.22 -14.64 6.45
C ASN A 66 1.17 -15.43 7.25
N ASP A 67 1.60 -16.41 8.04
CA ASP A 67 0.72 -17.21 8.93
C ASP A 67 -0.02 -16.34 9.95
N TYR A 68 0.65 -15.33 10.53
CA TYR A 68 0.05 -14.41 11.49
C TYR A 68 -1.11 -13.60 10.88
N VAL A 69 -0.89 -13.08 9.67
CA VAL A 69 -1.94 -12.36 8.93
C VAL A 69 -3.06 -13.31 8.52
N ALA A 70 -2.73 -14.50 8.05
CA ALA A 70 -3.72 -15.51 7.66
C ALA A 70 -4.61 -15.95 8.83
N GLU A 71 -4.05 -16.12 10.02
CA GLU A 71 -4.81 -16.44 11.23
C GLU A 71 -5.81 -15.31 11.57
N TYR A 72 -5.34 -14.06 11.53
CA TYR A 72 -6.19 -12.90 11.78
C TYR A 72 -7.32 -12.78 10.76
N VAL A 73 -7.02 -12.91 9.48
CA VAL A 73 -8.02 -12.81 8.39
C VAL A 73 -9.11 -13.88 8.51
N ARG A 74 -8.76 -15.09 8.94
CA ARG A 74 -9.74 -16.17 9.20
C ARG A 74 -10.76 -15.82 10.29
N SER A 75 -10.47 -14.87 11.18
CA SER A 75 -11.40 -14.44 12.21
C SER A 75 -12.58 -13.62 11.68
N ASP A 76 -12.43 -13.00 10.50
CA ASP A 76 -13.48 -12.21 9.81
C ASP A 76 -13.25 -12.19 8.29
N PRO A 77 -13.43 -13.32 7.58
CA PRO A 77 -13.12 -13.44 6.16
C PRO A 77 -14.09 -12.65 5.27
N GLN A 78 -15.24 -12.23 5.81
CA GLN A 78 -16.17 -11.37 5.09
C GLN A 78 -15.67 -9.93 5.00
N ARG A 79 -14.86 -9.50 5.94
CA ARG A 79 -14.33 -8.12 6.03
C ARG A 79 -12.86 -8.03 5.66
N LEU A 80 -12.03 -8.98 6.07
CA LEU A 80 -10.58 -8.92 5.96
C LEU A 80 -10.07 -9.68 4.73
N ILE A 81 -9.08 -9.09 4.04
CA ILE A 81 -8.43 -9.67 2.86
C ILE A 81 -6.92 -9.65 3.14
N GLY A 82 -6.32 -10.82 3.31
CA GLY A 82 -4.90 -10.93 3.64
C GLY A 82 -4.00 -10.79 2.42
N TYR A 83 -2.90 -10.09 2.62
CA TYR A 83 -1.81 -9.95 1.67
C TYR A 83 -0.55 -10.60 2.25
N ALA A 84 0.06 -11.48 1.47
CA ALA A 84 1.37 -12.02 1.79
C ALA A 84 2.47 -10.98 1.65
N SER A 85 3.60 -11.21 2.32
CA SER A 85 4.85 -10.50 2.03
C SER A 85 6.02 -11.49 2.05
N LEU A 86 6.94 -11.31 1.13
CA LEU A 86 8.12 -12.17 0.96
C LEU A 86 9.23 -11.36 0.29
N ASP A 87 10.47 -11.84 0.37
CA ASP A 87 11.56 -11.30 -0.44
C ASP A 87 11.57 -12.04 -1.79
N PRO A 88 11.22 -11.38 -2.92
CA PRO A 88 11.10 -12.05 -4.20
C PRO A 88 12.45 -12.50 -4.78
N THR A 89 13.56 -12.09 -4.18
CA THR A 89 14.91 -12.50 -4.59
C THR A 89 15.42 -13.72 -3.82
N ASP A 90 14.67 -14.18 -2.81
CA ASP A 90 14.96 -15.41 -2.07
C ASP A 90 14.66 -16.65 -2.89
N GLY A 91 15.48 -17.68 -2.79
CA GLY A 91 15.29 -18.94 -3.50
C GLY A 91 13.99 -19.70 -3.15
N GLY A 92 13.40 -19.41 -1.99
CA GLY A 92 12.13 -19.98 -1.53
C GLY A 92 10.89 -19.15 -1.91
N ALA A 93 11.06 -17.99 -2.54
CA ALA A 93 9.99 -17.01 -2.75
C ALA A 93 8.78 -17.56 -3.52
N LEU A 94 9.00 -18.35 -4.58
CA LEU A 94 7.90 -18.95 -5.35
C LEU A 94 7.10 -19.95 -4.54
N ALA A 95 7.77 -20.81 -3.77
CA ALA A 95 7.09 -21.77 -2.92
C ALA A 95 6.28 -21.08 -1.81
N GLU A 96 6.81 -20.00 -1.24
CA GLU A 96 6.10 -19.22 -0.25
C GLU A 96 4.90 -18.46 -0.85
N LEU A 97 5.01 -17.92 -2.06
CA LEU A 97 3.87 -17.31 -2.75
C LEU A 97 2.76 -18.34 -3.01
N ASP A 98 3.11 -19.52 -3.51
CA ASP A 98 2.15 -20.60 -3.74
C ASP A 98 1.49 -21.05 -2.43
N ARG A 99 2.26 -21.24 -1.36
CA ARG A 99 1.76 -21.57 -0.03
C ARG A 99 0.80 -20.49 0.50
N ALA A 100 1.22 -19.24 0.38
CA ALA A 100 0.41 -18.10 0.86
C ALA A 100 -0.95 -18.02 0.14
N ALA A 101 -0.95 -18.19 -1.17
CA ALA A 101 -2.17 -18.12 -1.97
C ALA A 101 -3.07 -19.35 -1.81
N GLN A 102 -2.49 -20.56 -1.83
CA GLN A 102 -3.26 -21.81 -1.95
C GLN A 102 -3.58 -22.46 -0.59
N GLU A 103 -2.68 -22.34 0.41
CA GLU A 103 -2.86 -22.97 1.72
C GLU A 103 -3.31 -21.96 2.78
N LEU A 104 -2.75 -20.74 2.77
CA LEU A 104 -3.11 -19.72 3.74
C LEU A 104 -4.32 -18.87 3.32
N GLY A 105 -4.70 -18.89 2.03
CA GLY A 105 -5.83 -18.12 1.50
C GLY A 105 -5.57 -16.61 1.43
N LEU A 106 -4.30 -16.19 1.36
CA LEU A 106 -3.93 -14.79 1.16
C LEU A 106 -4.14 -14.40 -0.30
N ARG A 107 -4.79 -13.27 -0.53
CA ARG A 107 -5.32 -12.90 -1.85
C ARG A 107 -4.54 -11.79 -2.54
N GLY A 108 -3.50 -11.25 -1.92
CA GLY A 108 -2.63 -10.22 -2.46
C GLY A 108 -1.19 -10.41 -2.02
N LEU A 109 -0.28 -9.62 -2.60
CA LEU A 109 1.14 -9.63 -2.30
C LEU A 109 1.61 -8.21 -1.99
N LYS A 110 2.28 -8.00 -0.85
CA LYS A 110 2.96 -6.75 -0.47
C LYS A 110 4.46 -6.91 -0.65
N LEU A 111 5.04 -6.07 -1.49
CA LEU A 111 6.48 -6.00 -1.73
C LEU A 111 7.03 -4.63 -1.38
N VAL A 112 8.26 -4.60 -0.88
CA VAL A 112 8.88 -3.39 -0.35
C VAL A 112 10.35 -3.26 -0.80
N PRO A 113 10.60 -3.09 -2.12
CA PRO A 113 11.93 -3.17 -2.72
C PRO A 113 12.99 -2.34 -2.00
N THR A 114 12.64 -1.11 -1.65
CA THR A 114 13.56 -0.18 -0.95
C THR A 114 13.99 -0.69 0.43
N TYR A 115 13.12 -1.38 1.16
CA TYR A 115 13.41 -1.94 2.47
C TYR A 115 14.05 -3.33 2.39
N GLN A 116 13.73 -4.09 1.36
CA GLN A 116 14.30 -5.41 1.09
C GLN A 116 15.67 -5.32 0.42
N GLY A 117 15.97 -4.18 -0.25
CA GLY A 117 17.27 -3.92 -0.88
C GLY A 117 17.43 -4.62 -2.22
N TYR A 118 16.39 -4.68 -3.04
CA TYR A 118 16.47 -5.18 -4.40
C TYR A 118 15.88 -4.19 -5.39
N HIS A 119 16.42 -4.15 -6.59
CA HIS A 119 15.87 -3.36 -7.67
C HIS A 119 14.55 -3.99 -8.16
N PRO A 120 13.45 -3.21 -8.38
CA PRO A 120 12.16 -3.76 -8.83
C PRO A 120 12.22 -4.64 -10.08
N LEU A 121 13.22 -4.41 -10.94
CA LEU A 121 13.48 -5.21 -12.15
C LEU A 121 14.60 -6.24 -11.96
N ASP A 122 14.93 -6.63 -10.74
CA ASP A 122 15.90 -7.71 -10.48
C ASP A 122 15.40 -9.01 -11.11
N GLU A 123 16.25 -9.64 -11.93
CA GLU A 123 15.89 -10.88 -12.64
C GLU A 123 15.42 -12.00 -11.72
N ARG A 124 15.90 -12.02 -10.47
CA ARG A 124 15.49 -13.00 -9.44
C ARG A 124 14.05 -12.79 -8.98
N ALA A 125 13.54 -11.54 -9.05
CA ALA A 125 12.17 -11.20 -8.65
C ALA A 125 11.14 -11.45 -9.77
N LEU A 126 11.56 -11.43 -11.04
CA LEU A 126 10.64 -11.59 -12.20
C LEU A 126 9.79 -12.87 -12.16
N PRO A 127 10.31 -14.03 -11.72
CA PRO A 127 9.49 -15.24 -11.59
C PRO A 127 8.33 -15.08 -10.59
N VAL A 128 8.53 -14.33 -9.50
CA VAL A 128 7.48 -14.05 -8.51
C VAL A 128 6.37 -13.19 -9.12
N TYR A 129 6.71 -12.16 -9.91
CA TYR A 129 5.72 -11.32 -10.59
C TYR A 129 4.92 -12.11 -11.63
N ARG A 130 5.57 -12.94 -12.41
CA ARG A 130 4.91 -13.85 -13.34
C ARG A 130 3.94 -14.77 -12.61
N ARG A 131 4.37 -15.33 -11.48
CA ARG A 131 3.52 -16.23 -10.71
C ARG A 131 2.34 -15.51 -10.07
N ALA A 132 2.52 -14.28 -9.61
CA ALA A 132 1.43 -13.44 -9.10
C ALA A 132 0.41 -13.12 -10.21
N GLU A 133 0.88 -12.83 -11.44
CA GLU A 133 -0.01 -12.66 -12.62
C GLU A 133 -0.81 -13.92 -12.92
N GLU A 134 -0.18 -15.08 -12.96
CA GLU A 134 -0.82 -16.39 -13.20
C GLU A 134 -1.89 -16.72 -12.15
N LEU A 135 -1.62 -16.40 -10.89
CA LEU A 135 -2.53 -16.60 -9.77
C LEU A 135 -3.60 -15.51 -9.67
N ALA A 136 -3.54 -14.48 -10.53
CA ALA A 136 -4.37 -13.27 -10.46
C ALA A 136 -4.27 -12.52 -9.10
N VAL A 137 -3.14 -12.64 -8.43
CA VAL A 137 -2.84 -11.99 -7.15
C VAL A 137 -2.34 -10.56 -7.40
N PRO A 138 -3.03 -9.51 -6.96
CA PRO A 138 -2.56 -8.14 -7.10
C PRO A 138 -1.33 -7.90 -6.22
N VAL A 139 -0.42 -7.04 -6.70
CA VAL A 139 0.81 -6.68 -5.98
C VAL A 139 0.77 -5.22 -5.57
N THR A 140 0.87 -4.96 -4.27
CA THR A 140 1.08 -3.61 -3.74
C THR A 140 2.56 -3.42 -3.46
N PHE A 141 3.18 -2.49 -4.16
CA PHE A 141 4.56 -2.10 -3.93
C PHE A 141 4.64 -0.88 -3.01
N HIS A 142 5.49 -0.93 -2.00
CA HIS A 142 5.93 0.28 -1.33
C HIS A 142 6.89 1.03 -2.26
N PHE A 143 6.39 2.10 -2.85
CA PHE A 143 7.18 3.10 -3.54
C PHE A 143 7.02 4.45 -2.84
N GLY A 144 7.96 5.33 -3.04
CA GLY A 144 7.97 6.61 -2.37
C GLY A 144 9.05 6.73 -1.30
N THR A 145 8.97 7.82 -0.55
CA THR A 145 9.99 8.13 0.46
C THR A 145 10.00 7.11 1.58
N THR A 146 11.19 6.86 2.04
CA THR A 146 11.42 6.12 3.26
C THR A 146 12.42 6.88 4.11
N PRO A 147 12.21 6.89 5.42
CA PRO A 147 13.15 7.49 6.34
C PRO A 147 14.34 6.60 6.70
N HIS A 148 14.25 5.32 6.48
CA HIS A 148 15.24 4.38 6.99
C HIS A 148 16.58 4.50 6.27
N PRO A 149 17.72 4.70 6.96
CA PRO A 149 19.01 4.97 6.34
C PRO A 149 19.57 3.79 5.52
N LEU A 150 19.08 2.57 5.75
CA LEU A 150 19.45 1.40 4.96
C LEU A 150 18.60 1.23 3.69
N ALA A 151 17.56 2.05 3.53
CA ALA A 151 16.67 1.95 2.38
C ALA A 151 17.24 2.69 1.16
N GLU A 152 17.17 2.08 0.00
CA GLU A 152 17.71 2.62 -1.24
C GLU A 152 16.61 3.33 -2.02
N LEU A 153 16.62 4.67 -2.03
CA LEU A 153 15.58 5.51 -2.64
C LEU A 153 15.42 5.27 -4.14
N GLU A 154 16.48 4.83 -4.85
CA GLU A 154 16.37 4.47 -6.26
C GLU A 154 15.36 3.34 -6.48
N TYR A 155 15.30 2.38 -5.56
CA TYR A 155 14.35 1.26 -5.64
C TYR A 155 12.91 1.65 -5.27
N ALA A 156 12.71 2.87 -4.79
CA ALA A 156 11.42 3.44 -4.45
C ALA A 156 10.76 4.26 -5.58
N ARG A 157 11.41 4.34 -6.75
CA ARG A 157 10.94 5.15 -7.89
C ARG A 157 9.82 4.43 -8.64
N PRO A 158 8.65 5.08 -8.84
CA PRO A 158 7.51 4.44 -9.52
C PRO A 158 7.74 4.22 -11.01
N ILE A 159 8.74 4.87 -11.62
CA ILE A 159 9.06 4.65 -13.04
C ILE A 159 9.39 3.19 -13.35
N HIS A 160 9.93 2.43 -12.40
CA HIS A 160 10.23 1.01 -12.57
C HIS A 160 8.96 0.18 -12.84
N VAL A 161 7.78 0.66 -12.40
CA VAL A 161 6.49 0.01 -12.68
C VAL A 161 6.14 0.06 -14.16
N ASP A 162 6.64 1.04 -14.91
CA ASP A 162 6.39 1.12 -16.36
C ASP A 162 6.91 -0.12 -17.09
N GLU A 163 8.10 -0.57 -16.74
CA GLU A 163 8.67 -1.77 -17.35
C GLU A 163 8.01 -3.06 -16.80
N LEU A 164 7.71 -3.12 -15.51
CA LEU A 164 6.97 -4.25 -14.93
C LEU A 164 5.62 -4.43 -15.61
N ALA A 165 4.84 -3.37 -15.76
CA ALA A 165 3.52 -3.43 -16.39
C ALA A 165 3.57 -3.76 -17.89
N ARG A 166 4.67 -3.41 -18.59
CA ARG A 166 4.89 -3.85 -19.96
C ARG A 166 5.25 -5.33 -20.04
N SER A 167 6.00 -5.84 -19.08
CA SER A 167 6.46 -7.24 -19.02
C SER A 167 5.37 -8.19 -18.50
N PHE A 168 4.48 -7.68 -17.65
CA PHE A 168 3.38 -8.42 -17.00
C PHE A 168 2.06 -7.64 -17.17
N PRO A 169 1.49 -7.59 -18.38
CA PRO A 169 0.34 -6.72 -18.68
C PRO A 169 -0.95 -7.11 -17.96
N GLY A 170 -1.08 -8.34 -17.50
CA GLY A 170 -2.21 -8.84 -16.71
C GLY A 170 -2.04 -8.61 -15.20
N LEU A 171 -0.83 -8.27 -14.74
CA LEU A 171 -0.57 -8.06 -13.33
C LEU A 171 -1.23 -6.77 -12.83
N ARG A 172 -2.05 -6.88 -11.79
CA ARG A 172 -2.60 -5.73 -11.10
C ARG A 172 -1.59 -5.18 -10.10
N ILE A 173 -1.22 -3.92 -10.28
CA ILE A 173 -0.18 -3.27 -9.45
C ILE A 173 -0.80 -2.08 -8.73
N VAL A 174 -0.54 -1.97 -7.43
CA VAL A 174 -0.84 -0.77 -6.63
C VAL A 174 0.47 -0.12 -6.20
N ILE A 175 0.64 1.14 -6.56
CA ILE A 175 1.73 1.99 -6.11
C ILE A 175 1.31 2.63 -4.79
N ALA A 176 1.90 2.22 -3.68
CA ALA A 176 1.58 2.77 -2.36
C ALA A 176 1.92 4.27 -2.26
N HIS A 177 1.11 5.03 -1.52
CA HIS A 177 1.32 6.45 -1.18
C HIS A 177 1.51 7.36 -2.41
N VAL A 178 0.93 6.98 -3.57
CA VAL A 178 1.20 7.59 -4.88
C VAL A 178 2.71 7.83 -5.10
N ALA A 179 3.54 6.97 -4.53
CA ALA A 179 5.00 7.05 -4.52
C ALA A 179 5.56 8.43 -4.10
N HIS A 180 4.93 9.10 -3.14
CA HIS A 180 5.41 10.37 -2.61
C HIS A 180 6.93 10.34 -2.34
N PRO A 181 7.78 11.30 -2.80
CA PRO A 181 7.45 12.57 -3.47
C PRO A 181 7.49 12.51 -5.01
N TRP A 182 7.36 11.35 -5.65
CA TRP A 182 7.37 11.20 -7.12
C TRP A 182 5.96 11.00 -7.68
N GLU A 183 4.96 11.73 -7.15
CA GLU A 183 3.55 11.58 -7.47
C GLU A 183 3.25 11.76 -8.97
N ALA A 184 3.87 12.77 -9.60
CA ALA A 184 3.69 13.02 -11.02
C ALA A 184 4.17 11.82 -11.89
N GLU A 185 5.27 11.20 -11.50
CA GLU A 185 5.78 9.99 -12.16
C GLU A 185 4.82 8.80 -11.97
N ALA A 186 4.30 8.59 -10.74
CA ALA A 186 3.32 7.56 -10.46
C ALA A 186 2.03 7.74 -11.25
N LEU A 187 1.50 8.97 -11.32
CA LEU A 187 0.28 9.28 -12.06
C LEU A 187 0.43 9.04 -13.57
N VAL A 188 1.60 9.37 -14.14
CA VAL A 188 1.89 9.08 -15.56
C VAL A 188 1.91 7.57 -15.82
N VAL A 189 2.50 6.78 -14.93
CA VAL A 189 2.52 5.32 -15.04
C VAL A 189 1.10 4.74 -14.90
N CYS A 190 0.31 5.22 -13.93
CA CYS A 190 -1.10 4.83 -13.78
C CYS A 190 -1.92 5.15 -15.04
N ARG A 191 -1.68 6.32 -15.66
CA ARG A 191 -2.35 6.73 -16.89
C ARG A 191 -2.04 5.81 -18.07
N LYS A 192 -0.80 5.36 -18.15
CA LYS A 192 -0.30 4.56 -19.28
C LYS A 192 -0.81 3.11 -19.24
N HIS A 193 -0.97 2.52 -18.06
CA HIS A 193 -1.24 1.11 -17.89
C HIS A 193 -2.64 0.82 -17.33
N ALA A 194 -3.36 -0.11 -17.96
CA ALA A 194 -4.73 -0.45 -17.60
C ALA A 194 -4.86 -0.97 -16.16
N HIS A 195 -3.92 -1.77 -15.69
CA HIS A 195 -3.97 -2.47 -14.40
C HIS A 195 -2.98 -1.91 -13.36
N VAL A 196 -2.52 -0.67 -13.54
CA VAL A 196 -1.74 0.04 -12.53
C VAL A 196 -2.61 1.08 -11.85
N TYR A 197 -2.60 1.06 -10.53
CA TYR A 197 -3.34 1.91 -9.62
C TYR A 197 -2.38 2.51 -8.58
N ALA A 198 -2.84 3.49 -7.79
CA ALA A 198 -2.09 3.99 -6.65
C ALA A 198 -3.03 4.25 -5.47
N ASP A 199 -2.56 4.03 -4.24
CA ASP A 199 -3.32 4.43 -3.07
C ASP A 199 -2.84 5.79 -2.53
N VAL A 200 -3.74 6.51 -1.86
CA VAL A 200 -3.46 7.82 -1.29
C VAL A 200 -3.08 7.77 0.18
N SER A 201 -2.79 6.58 0.69
CA SER A 201 -2.56 6.33 2.11
C SER A 201 -1.43 7.20 2.69
N ALA A 202 -1.58 7.55 3.97
CA ALA A 202 -0.60 8.30 4.75
C ALA A 202 -0.18 9.67 4.15
N LEU A 203 -1.02 10.27 3.30
CA LEU A 203 -0.73 11.59 2.72
C LEU A 203 -1.51 12.74 3.37
N VAL A 204 -2.57 12.48 4.14
CA VAL A 204 -3.40 13.53 4.74
C VAL A 204 -2.66 14.41 5.76
N TYR A 205 -1.57 13.91 6.35
CA TYR A 205 -0.69 14.73 7.19
C TYR A 205 0.32 15.58 6.37
N ARG A 206 0.27 15.50 5.02
CA ARG A 206 0.98 16.38 4.08
C ARG A 206 -0.03 17.06 3.15
N PRO A 207 -0.90 17.94 3.69
CA PRO A 207 -2.09 18.39 2.96
C PRO A 207 -1.76 19.14 1.67
N PHE A 208 -0.64 19.88 1.60
CA PHE A 208 -0.20 20.52 0.36
C PHE A 208 0.12 19.51 -0.73
N GLN A 209 0.88 18.46 -0.41
CA GLN A 209 1.26 17.44 -1.39
C GLN A 209 0.05 16.62 -1.83
N LEU A 210 -0.79 16.17 -0.89
CA LEU A 210 -2.02 15.47 -1.21
C LEU A 210 -2.92 16.32 -2.13
N TYR A 211 -3.14 17.59 -1.78
CA TYR A 211 -3.92 18.52 -2.59
C TYR A 211 -3.38 18.62 -4.02
N HIS A 212 -2.06 18.83 -4.14
CA HIS A 212 -1.39 18.94 -5.43
C HIS A 212 -1.50 17.64 -6.24
N THR A 213 -1.31 16.50 -5.60
CA THR A 213 -1.46 15.18 -6.21
C THR A 213 -2.86 14.96 -6.77
N LEU A 214 -3.91 15.28 -6.01
CA LEU A 214 -5.29 15.11 -6.45
C LEU A 214 -5.66 16.06 -7.59
N ARG A 215 -5.15 17.30 -7.55
CA ARG A 215 -5.28 18.25 -8.67
C ARG A 215 -4.64 17.70 -9.93
N LEU A 216 -3.40 17.22 -9.83
CA LEU A 216 -2.66 16.67 -10.95
C LEU A 216 -3.32 15.40 -11.51
N ALA A 217 -3.82 14.52 -10.64
CA ALA A 217 -4.55 13.33 -11.04
C ALA A 217 -5.81 13.67 -11.86
N SER A 218 -6.54 14.70 -11.43
CA SER A 218 -7.71 15.20 -12.16
C SER A 218 -7.33 15.78 -13.53
N GLU A 219 -6.23 16.55 -13.61
CA GLU A 219 -5.73 17.11 -14.88
C GLU A 219 -5.25 16.02 -15.86
N TYR A 220 -4.69 14.94 -15.36
CA TYR A 220 -4.32 13.78 -16.18
C TYR A 220 -5.48 12.84 -16.49
N GLY A 221 -6.66 13.04 -15.88
CA GLY A 221 -7.81 12.14 -16.02
C GLY A 221 -7.55 10.75 -15.46
N VAL A 222 -6.82 10.65 -14.34
CA VAL A 222 -6.44 9.39 -13.70
C VAL A 222 -6.95 9.26 -12.26
N ASP A 223 -7.78 10.17 -11.81
CA ASP A 223 -8.42 10.11 -10.50
C ASP A 223 -9.18 8.79 -10.27
N GLY A 224 -9.73 8.20 -11.33
CA GLY A 224 -10.31 6.85 -11.32
C GLY A 224 -9.34 5.72 -10.97
N LYS A 225 -8.03 5.98 -10.93
CA LYS A 225 -6.97 5.03 -10.58
C LYS A 225 -6.52 5.16 -9.12
N LEU A 226 -7.04 6.15 -8.39
CA LEU A 226 -6.68 6.37 -7.00
C LEU A 226 -7.59 5.58 -6.06
N LEU A 227 -7.00 4.92 -5.07
CA LEU A 227 -7.63 4.04 -4.11
C LEU A 227 -7.50 4.60 -2.70
N LEU A 228 -8.52 4.36 -1.85
CA LEU A 228 -8.45 4.68 -0.42
C LEU A 228 -7.58 3.65 0.31
N GLY A 229 -6.63 4.12 1.09
CA GLY A 229 -5.83 3.35 2.04
C GLY A 229 -5.45 4.23 3.22
N SER A 230 -5.40 3.70 4.43
CA SER A 230 -5.03 4.46 5.64
C SER A 230 -3.56 4.35 6.00
N ASP A 231 -2.91 3.27 5.59
CA ASP A 231 -1.59 2.87 6.10
C ASP A 231 -1.61 2.66 7.63
N PHE A 232 -2.72 2.13 8.17
CA PHE A 232 -2.79 1.84 9.60
C PHE A 232 -1.56 1.02 10.04
N PRO A 233 -0.86 1.36 11.13
CA PRO A 233 -1.30 2.20 12.25
C PRO A 233 -0.93 3.70 12.14
N TRP A 234 -0.37 4.20 11.05
CA TRP A 234 -0.04 5.63 10.93
C TRP A 234 -1.29 6.52 10.98
N LEU A 235 -2.38 6.06 10.39
CA LEU A 235 -3.70 6.71 10.43
C LEU A 235 -4.79 5.66 10.57
N THR A 236 -5.93 6.05 11.13
CA THR A 236 -7.14 5.24 11.02
C THR A 236 -7.82 5.48 9.68
N THR A 237 -8.65 4.54 9.22
CA THR A 237 -9.48 4.75 8.02
C THR A 237 -10.35 6.00 8.16
N ALA A 238 -10.86 6.28 9.35
CA ALA A 238 -11.66 7.49 9.64
C ALA A 238 -10.85 8.77 9.46
N ASP A 239 -9.61 8.81 9.96
CA ASP A 239 -8.73 9.98 9.84
C ASP A 239 -8.35 10.23 8.38
N GLU A 240 -8.06 9.20 7.60
CA GLU A 240 -7.74 9.31 6.18
C GLU A 240 -8.94 9.90 5.41
N MET A 241 -10.15 9.36 5.60
CA MET A 241 -11.36 9.89 4.97
C MET A 241 -11.66 11.33 5.40
N ALA A 242 -11.49 11.67 6.68
CA ALA A 242 -11.69 13.02 7.18
C ALA A 242 -10.68 14.00 6.58
N GLY A 243 -9.42 13.60 6.47
CA GLY A 243 -8.36 14.38 5.84
C GLY A 243 -8.62 14.66 4.36
N LEU A 244 -9.06 13.65 3.61
CA LEU A 244 -9.46 13.80 2.21
C LEU A 244 -10.62 14.78 2.08
N ARG A 245 -11.69 14.60 2.85
CA ARG A 245 -12.90 15.45 2.81
C ARG A 245 -12.62 16.89 3.21
N ARG A 246 -11.67 17.14 4.08
CA ARG A 246 -11.24 18.48 4.46
C ARG A 246 -10.74 19.31 3.26
N LEU A 247 -10.20 18.66 2.23
CA LEU A 247 -9.79 19.34 1.00
C LEU A 247 -10.96 19.87 0.14
N CYS A 248 -12.19 19.48 0.46
CA CYS A 248 -13.41 20.02 -0.17
C CYS A 248 -13.99 21.21 0.60
N SER A 249 -13.47 21.54 1.80
CA SER A 249 -13.98 22.68 2.59
C SER A 249 -13.55 24.02 2.00
N PRO A 250 -14.29 25.11 2.27
CA PRO A 250 -13.93 26.46 1.80
C PRO A 250 -12.53 26.92 2.26
N ASP A 251 -12.08 26.44 3.41
CA ASP A 251 -10.76 26.73 3.96
C ASP A 251 -9.93 25.43 4.03
N THR A 252 -9.31 25.10 2.92
CA THR A 252 -8.41 23.92 2.85
C THR A 252 -7.04 24.20 3.47
N GLY A 253 -6.65 25.47 3.61
CA GLY A 253 -5.31 25.90 4.00
C GLY A 253 -4.24 25.72 2.92
N VAL A 254 -4.57 25.12 1.75
CA VAL A 254 -3.59 24.76 0.70
C VAL A 254 -3.97 25.20 -0.71
N GLY A 255 -5.22 25.60 -0.92
CA GLY A 255 -5.71 26.05 -2.23
C GLY A 255 -7.24 26.13 -2.31
N PRO A 256 -7.83 26.40 -3.47
CA PRO A 256 -9.27 26.34 -3.65
C PRO A 256 -9.84 24.95 -3.34
N PRO A 257 -11.10 24.84 -2.85
CA PRO A 257 -11.71 23.53 -2.57
C PRO A 257 -11.65 22.57 -3.75
N LEU A 258 -11.34 21.31 -3.46
CA LEU A 258 -11.46 20.25 -4.46
C LEU A 258 -12.96 19.90 -4.67
N PRO A 259 -13.33 19.41 -5.86
CA PRO A 259 -14.66 18.89 -6.09
C PRO A 259 -14.96 17.70 -5.16
N GLU A 260 -16.13 17.71 -4.50
CA GLU A 260 -16.56 16.59 -3.65
C GLU A 260 -16.61 15.26 -4.43
N ALA A 261 -17.03 15.31 -5.70
CA ALA A 261 -17.08 14.13 -6.56
C ALA A 261 -15.71 13.45 -6.75
N LEU A 262 -14.61 14.22 -6.76
CA LEU A 262 -13.25 13.68 -6.83
C LEU A 262 -12.92 12.90 -5.55
N VAL A 263 -13.15 13.50 -4.40
CA VAL A 263 -12.84 12.90 -3.10
C VAL A 263 -13.73 11.69 -2.80
N GLU A 264 -15.04 11.83 -2.96
CA GLU A 264 -15.97 10.72 -2.75
C GLU A 264 -15.79 9.61 -3.80
N GLY A 265 -15.30 9.94 -5.00
CA GLY A 265 -14.88 8.98 -6.00
C GLY A 265 -13.71 8.11 -5.54
N ILE A 266 -12.78 8.62 -4.73
CA ILE A 266 -11.69 7.85 -4.13
C ILE A 266 -12.21 7.02 -2.94
N VAL A 267 -12.97 7.65 -2.03
CA VAL A 267 -13.49 7.03 -0.81
C VAL A 267 -14.39 5.82 -1.12
N ASN A 268 -15.21 5.92 -2.17
CA ASN A 268 -16.18 4.89 -2.55
C ASN A 268 -15.75 4.08 -3.78
N ARG A 269 -14.47 4.05 -4.10
CA ARG A 269 -13.93 3.32 -5.25
C ARG A 269 -14.27 1.83 -5.19
N GLU A 270 -14.65 1.26 -6.32
CA GLU A 270 -14.86 -0.20 -6.47
C GLU A 270 -13.50 -0.94 -6.47
N THR A 271 -12.74 -0.76 -5.39
CA THR A 271 -11.37 -1.22 -5.25
C THR A 271 -11.24 -2.74 -5.42
N LEU A 272 -12.19 -3.51 -4.88
CA LEU A 272 -12.12 -4.97 -4.98
C LEU A 272 -12.24 -5.42 -6.43
N THR A 273 -13.18 -4.89 -7.18
CA THR A 273 -13.35 -5.19 -8.61
C THR A 273 -12.10 -4.81 -9.42
N LEU A 274 -11.55 -3.62 -9.17
CA LEU A 274 -10.33 -3.17 -9.84
C LEU A 274 -9.13 -4.09 -9.56
N LEU A 275 -9.04 -4.62 -8.33
CA LEU A 275 -7.95 -5.50 -7.91
C LEU A 275 -8.24 -7.00 -8.12
N GLY A 276 -9.46 -7.38 -8.56
CA GLY A 276 -9.86 -8.78 -8.71
C GLY A 276 -10.00 -9.52 -7.39
N LEU A 277 -10.50 -8.82 -6.37
CA LEU A 277 -10.65 -9.30 -5.00
C LEU A 277 -12.14 -9.49 -4.58
N ASP A 278 -13.06 -9.41 -5.52
CA ASP A 278 -14.48 -9.66 -5.28
C ASP A 278 -14.78 -11.07 -4.79
#